data_9019362264b488ae9580685ff1bc0f02
#
_entry.id   9019362264b488ae9580685ff1bc0f02
#
_cell.length_a   1.000
_cell.length_b   1.000
_cell.length_c   1.000
_cell.angle_alpha   90.00
_cell.angle_beta   90.00
_cell.angle_gamma   90.00
#
_symmetry.space_group_name_H-M   'P 1'
#
loop_
_entity.id
_entity.type
_entity.pdbx_description
1 polymer ?
#
loop_
_entity_poly.entity_id
_entity_poly.type
_entity_poly.pdbx_seq_one_letter_code
_entity_poly.pdbx_strand_id
1 'polypeptide(L)'
;MLYNINDLKVGSDQDIILLIKCVEQGESQNGAYQRLMARDKQNHEIAIMNFTDISVKFKEPTVAKLRLSTQEYKGRISYQLINYVPVEGAVISDYLPKSKVNQADSWNYLVNTSKNLRPCLHKLVGMVLSANSTEFKVKALGPYKAFSRRNGILEATVKLTKLADFTSQILGLDRDLMLAGAMMYYVGYIDCMDDAFNITADDILIGAGTNTANRIKTQVQKILSGNDEQLKMSVDMTDVKLLCHMVMSRYKGIQPATAEAYALRYLDAMVTEVDSVETALSGYEPGSIITPLYGYGKLVKR
;
A
#
# COMPACT_ATOMS: atom_id res chain seq x y z
N MET A 1 -1.94 -30.51 9.78
CA MET A 1 -1.34 -29.19 9.62
C MET A 1 -2.42 -28.23 9.18
N LEU A 2 -2.59 -27.13 9.90
CA LEU A 2 -3.62 -26.14 9.60
C LEU A 2 -3.08 -25.05 8.68
N TYR A 3 -3.96 -24.43 7.91
CA TYR A 3 -3.66 -23.30 7.01
C TYR A 3 -4.64 -22.14 7.19
N ASN A 4 -5.65 -22.30 8.07
CA ASN A 4 -6.65 -21.28 8.36
C ASN A 4 -6.68 -21.03 9.87
N ILE A 5 -6.58 -19.78 10.27
CA ILE A 5 -6.60 -19.34 11.67
C ILE A 5 -7.92 -19.74 12.35
N ASN A 6 -9.04 -19.71 11.63
CA ASN A 6 -10.34 -20.07 12.16
C ASN A 6 -10.49 -21.57 12.53
N ASP A 7 -9.55 -22.41 12.07
CA ASP A 7 -9.53 -23.84 12.42
C ASP A 7 -8.81 -24.13 13.75
N LEU A 8 -8.18 -23.11 14.37
CA LEU A 8 -7.51 -23.22 15.65
C LEU A 8 -8.54 -23.47 16.78
N LYS A 9 -8.28 -24.52 17.57
CA LYS A 9 -9.15 -24.93 18.69
C LYS A 9 -8.57 -24.46 20.02
N VAL A 10 -9.39 -23.84 20.82
CA VAL A 10 -9.06 -23.43 22.19
C VAL A 10 -8.72 -24.64 23.06
N GLY A 11 -7.72 -24.51 23.92
CA GLY A 11 -7.30 -25.57 24.85
C GLY A 11 -6.39 -26.63 24.22
N SER A 12 -5.79 -26.37 23.05
CA SER A 12 -4.92 -27.34 22.38
C SER A 12 -3.70 -26.70 21.74
N ASP A 13 -2.62 -27.47 21.64
CA ASP A 13 -1.43 -27.10 20.89
C ASP A 13 -1.57 -27.57 19.43
N GLN A 14 -1.42 -26.66 18.48
CA GLN A 14 -1.66 -26.97 17.07
C GLN A 14 -0.57 -26.38 16.17
N ASP A 15 -0.30 -27.10 15.07
CA ASP A 15 0.63 -26.67 14.04
C ASP A 15 -0.11 -25.93 12.93
N ILE A 16 0.34 -24.71 12.60
CA ILE A 16 -0.23 -23.87 11.53
C ILE A 16 0.87 -23.14 10.75
N ILE A 17 0.65 -22.90 9.45
CA ILE A 17 1.58 -22.11 8.64
C ILE A 17 1.00 -20.71 8.46
N LEU A 18 1.74 -19.71 8.91
CA LEU A 18 1.35 -18.29 8.87
C LEU A 18 2.52 -17.43 8.41
N LEU A 19 2.18 -16.28 7.84
CA LEU A 19 3.11 -15.15 7.71
C LEU A 19 3.16 -14.43 9.05
N ILE A 20 4.36 -14.26 9.61
CA ILE A 20 4.56 -13.58 10.89
C ILE A 20 5.51 -12.40 10.77
N LYS A 21 5.29 -11.38 11.59
CA LYS A 21 6.18 -10.24 11.78
C LYS A 21 6.11 -9.77 13.24
N CYS A 22 7.27 -9.43 13.82
CA CYS A 22 7.31 -8.80 15.13
C CYS A 22 6.87 -7.34 15.02
N VAL A 23 5.84 -6.96 15.78
CA VAL A 23 5.33 -5.59 15.82
C VAL A 23 5.67 -4.87 17.11
N GLU A 24 6.01 -5.60 18.16
CA GLU A 24 6.35 -5.04 19.47
C GLU A 24 7.33 -5.96 20.20
N GLN A 25 8.30 -5.38 20.90
CA GLN A 25 9.16 -6.07 21.87
C GLN A 25 9.09 -5.30 23.17
N GLY A 26 9.02 -6.01 24.29
CA GLY A 26 8.92 -5.40 25.59
C GLY A 26 9.34 -6.35 26.72
N GLU A 27 9.29 -5.83 27.93
CA GLU A 27 9.50 -6.58 29.16
C GLU A 27 8.19 -6.59 29.96
N SER A 28 7.87 -7.73 30.53
CA SER A 28 6.76 -7.93 31.44
C SER A 28 7.29 -8.42 32.80
N GLN A 29 6.41 -8.54 33.79
CA GLN A 29 6.76 -9.16 35.08
C GLN A 29 7.26 -10.61 34.93
N ASN A 30 6.92 -11.28 33.83
CA ASN A 30 7.30 -12.65 33.52
C ASN A 30 8.52 -12.73 32.56
N GLY A 31 9.21 -11.62 32.32
CA GLY A 31 10.36 -11.54 31.42
C GLY A 31 10.05 -10.82 30.11
N ALA A 32 11.05 -10.83 29.23
CA ALA A 32 10.94 -10.22 27.92
C ALA A 32 9.95 -10.97 27.02
N TYR A 33 9.27 -10.25 26.14
CA TYR A 33 8.32 -10.82 25.19
C TYR A 33 8.40 -10.15 23.83
N GLN A 34 7.89 -10.85 22.82
CA GLN A 34 7.58 -10.31 21.50
C GLN A 34 6.09 -10.48 21.21
N ARG A 35 5.49 -9.44 20.66
CA ARG A 35 4.16 -9.53 20.05
C ARG A 35 4.33 -9.67 18.57
N LEU A 36 3.87 -10.79 18.03
CA LEU A 36 3.91 -11.10 16.61
C LEU A 36 2.51 -10.87 16.01
N MET A 37 2.44 -10.22 14.86
CA MET A 37 1.26 -10.28 14.01
C MET A 37 1.41 -11.47 13.07
N ALA A 38 0.39 -12.29 13.00
CA ALA A 38 0.35 -13.47 12.15
C ALA A 38 -0.87 -13.43 11.22
N ARG A 39 -0.66 -13.83 9.96
CA ARG A 39 -1.70 -13.81 8.93
C ARG A 39 -1.71 -15.12 8.15
N ASP A 40 -2.91 -15.63 7.86
CA ASP A 40 -3.10 -16.76 6.96
C ASP A 40 -3.33 -16.33 5.50
N LYS A 41 -3.46 -17.31 4.58
CA LYS A 41 -3.71 -17.04 3.15
C LYS A 41 -5.12 -16.51 2.86
N GLN A 42 -6.05 -16.59 3.80
CA GLN A 42 -7.41 -16.07 3.73
C GLN A 42 -7.53 -14.65 4.31
N ASN A 43 -6.43 -14.08 4.81
CA ASN A 43 -6.32 -12.76 5.44
C ASN A 43 -6.92 -12.66 6.85
N HIS A 44 -7.10 -13.77 7.55
CA HIS A 44 -7.37 -13.68 8.98
C HIS A 44 -6.08 -13.31 9.70
N GLU A 45 -6.20 -12.46 10.70
CA GLU A 45 -5.07 -11.99 11.50
C GLU A 45 -5.25 -12.30 12.97
N ILE A 46 -4.16 -12.72 13.61
CA ILE A 46 -4.08 -12.89 15.05
C ILE A 46 -2.80 -12.26 15.61
N ALA A 47 -2.86 -11.84 16.87
CA ALA A 47 -1.69 -11.48 17.64
C ALA A 47 -1.20 -12.71 18.41
N ILE A 48 0.08 -13.04 18.30
CA ILE A 48 0.72 -14.15 18.98
C ILE A 48 1.75 -13.58 19.98
N MET A 49 1.74 -14.06 21.19
CA MET A 49 2.76 -13.75 22.20
C MET A 49 3.90 -14.76 22.13
N ASN A 50 5.12 -14.27 22.01
CA ASN A 50 6.32 -15.07 22.05
C ASN A 50 7.11 -14.75 23.33
N PHE A 51 7.25 -15.74 24.21
CA PHE A 51 8.05 -15.69 25.44
C PHE A 51 9.24 -16.64 25.40
N THR A 52 9.41 -17.41 24.30
CA THR A 52 10.37 -18.52 24.25
C THR A 52 11.75 -18.08 23.74
N ASP A 53 11.84 -17.71 22.47
CA ASP A 53 13.12 -17.31 21.86
C ASP A 53 13.04 -15.86 21.35
N ILE A 54 13.49 -14.93 22.20
CA ILE A 54 13.48 -13.51 21.93
C ILE A 54 14.74 -13.07 21.15
N SER A 55 15.71 -13.96 20.98
CA SER A 55 16.90 -13.69 20.16
C SER A 55 16.55 -13.58 18.68
N VAL A 56 15.49 -14.26 18.26
CA VAL A 56 14.99 -14.18 16.89
C VAL A 56 14.16 -12.92 16.71
N LYS A 57 14.73 -12.00 15.98
CA LYS A 57 14.05 -10.75 15.63
C LYS A 57 13.28 -10.96 14.34
N PHE A 58 12.02 -11.34 14.40
CA PHE A 58 11.09 -11.35 13.25
C PHE A 58 10.84 -9.93 12.71
N LYS A 59 11.89 -9.17 12.45
CA LYS A 59 11.80 -7.80 11.93
C LYS A 59 11.22 -7.79 10.51
N GLU A 60 11.57 -8.81 9.74
CA GLU A 60 11.10 -9.01 8.38
C GLU A 60 9.94 -10.02 8.37
N PRO A 61 8.93 -9.83 7.51
CA PRO A 61 7.86 -10.79 7.35
C PRO A 61 8.43 -12.16 6.96
N THR A 62 8.08 -13.18 7.73
CA THR A 62 8.59 -14.55 7.55
C THR A 62 7.41 -15.52 7.51
N VAL A 63 7.34 -16.37 6.50
CA VAL A 63 6.39 -17.49 6.50
C VAL A 63 7.00 -18.61 7.31
N ALA A 64 6.32 -19.03 8.36
CA ALA A 64 6.79 -20.10 9.23
C ALA A 64 5.69 -21.08 9.59
N LYS A 65 6.08 -22.33 9.80
CA LYS A 65 5.28 -23.31 10.50
C LYS A 65 5.41 -23.02 12.00
N LEU A 66 4.29 -22.67 12.62
CA LEU A 66 4.20 -22.34 14.03
C LEU A 66 3.54 -23.48 14.78
N ARG A 67 4.04 -23.78 15.98
CA ARG A 67 3.29 -24.52 16.99
C ARG A 67 2.74 -23.52 18.00
N LEU A 68 1.44 -23.44 18.09
CA LEU A 68 0.73 -22.47 18.93
C LEU A 68 -0.01 -23.18 20.05
N SER A 69 0.08 -22.65 21.25
CA SER A 69 -0.87 -22.93 22.34
C SER A 69 -1.99 -21.90 22.26
N THR A 70 -3.22 -22.40 22.24
CA THR A 70 -4.42 -21.55 22.14
C THR A 70 -5.21 -21.69 23.45
N GLN A 71 -5.38 -20.60 24.17
CA GLN A 71 -6.01 -20.56 25.49
C GLN A 71 -7.06 -19.45 25.57
N GLU A 72 -8.03 -19.63 26.42
CA GLU A 72 -8.93 -18.53 26.79
C GLU A 72 -8.38 -17.80 28.02
N TYR A 73 -8.17 -16.48 27.89
CA TYR A 73 -7.72 -15.62 28.95
C TYR A 73 -8.62 -14.39 29.06
N LYS A 74 -9.28 -14.22 30.23
CA LYS A 74 -10.20 -13.10 30.49
C LYS A 74 -11.28 -12.92 29.42
N GLY A 75 -11.88 -14.04 28.96
CA GLY A 75 -12.94 -14.04 27.94
C GLY A 75 -12.46 -13.73 26.51
N ARG A 76 -11.13 -13.82 26.27
CA ARG A 76 -10.54 -13.64 24.93
C ARG A 76 -9.63 -14.80 24.59
N ILE A 77 -9.60 -15.18 23.34
CA ILE A 77 -8.66 -16.19 22.84
C ILE A 77 -7.25 -15.57 22.79
N SER A 78 -6.31 -16.22 23.44
CA SER A 78 -4.89 -15.86 23.47
C SER A 78 -4.09 -16.95 22.76
N TYR A 79 -3.13 -16.52 21.93
CA TYR A 79 -2.25 -17.38 21.17
C TYR A 79 -0.82 -17.16 21.66
N GLN A 80 -0.16 -18.28 22.04
CA GLN A 80 1.22 -18.28 22.50
C GLN A 80 2.07 -19.13 21.56
N LEU A 81 3.23 -18.60 21.15
CA LEU A 81 4.21 -19.34 20.37
C LEU A 81 4.92 -20.35 21.27
N ILE A 82 4.92 -21.62 20.85
CA ILE A 82 5.69 -22.69 21.49
C ILE A 82 6.99 -22.93 20.70
N ASN A 83 6.86 -23.03 19.37
CA ASN A 83 7.99 -23.29 18.48
C ASN A 83 7.66 -22.79 17.07
N TYR A 84 8.68 -22.57 16.26
CA TYR A 84 8.54 -22.21 14.86
C TYR A 84 9.65 -22.80 13.99
N VAL A 85 9.34 -23.01 12.72
CA VAL A 85 10.29 -23.40 11.67
C VAL A 85 9.98 -22.57 10.42
N PRO A 86 10.92 -21.75 9.92
CA PRO A 86 10.76 -21.04 8.66
C PRO A 86 10.44 -22.01 7.51
N VAL A 87 9.55 -21.60 6.59
CA VAL A 87 9.19 -22.40 5.42
C VAL A 87 10.00 -21.88 4.23
N GLU A 88 10.99 -22.66 3.80
CA GLU A 88 11.81 -22.33 2.64
C GLU A 88 10.97 -22.26 1.36
N GLY A 89 11.27 -21.29 0.50
CA GLY A 89 10.57 -21.10 -0.78
C GLY A 89 9.12 -20.62 -0.67
N ALA A 90 8.66 -20.25 0.52
CA ALA A 90 7.32 -19.70 0.68
C ALA A 90 7.20 -18.31 0.02
N VAL A 91 6.11 -18.11 -0.71
CA VAL A 91 5.83 -16.85 -1.39
C VAL A 91 5.03 -15.95 -0.45
N ILE A 92 5.66 -14.91 0.09
CA ILE A 92 5.06 -13.97 1.06
C ILE A 92 3.79 -13.34 0.48
N SER A 93 3.80 -12.98 -0.81
CA SER A 93 2.65 -12.37 -1.47
C SER A 93 1.37 -13.23 -1.47
N ASP A 94 1.46 -14.54 -1.20
CA ASP A 94 0.28 -15.40 -1.04
C ASP A 94 -0.51 -15.14 0.24
N TYR A 95 0.15 -14.56 1.24
CA TYR A 95 -0.43 -14.22 2.54
C TYR A 95 -0.89 -12.77 2.64
N LEU A 96 -0.83 -12.03 1.53
CA LEU A 96 -1.27 -10.65 1.52
C LEU A 96 -2.72 -10.55 1.08
N PRO A 97 -3.48 -9.63 1.65
CA PRO A 97 -4.80 -9.33 1.17
C PRO A 97 -4.77 -9.08 -0.34
N LYS A 98 -5.78 -9.54 -1.04
CA LYS A 98 -5.99 -9.19 -2.44
C LYS A 98 -6.97 -8.03 -2.50
N SER A 99 -6.73 -7.09 -3.42
CA SER A 99 -7.73 -6.10 -3.76
C SER A 99 -9.01 -6.78 -4.27
N LYS A 100 -10.16 -6.23 -3.91
CA LYS A 100 -11.47 -6.68 -4.41
C LYS A 100 -11.75 -6.20 -5.84
N VAL A 101 -10.93 -5.28 -6.36
CA VAL A 101 -11.12 -4.74 -7.72
C VAL A 101 -10.53 -5.67 -8.77
N ASN A 102 -11.19 -5.73 -9.93
CA ASN A 102 -10.65 -6.43 -11.08
C ASN A 102 -9.43 -5.67 -11.63
N GLN A 103 -8.29 -6.36 -11.71
CA GLN A 103 -7.04 -5.76 -12.16
C GLN A 103 -7.10 -5.30 -13.63
N ALA A 104 -7.70 -6.11 -14.51
CA ALA A 104 -7.81 -5.79 -15.93
C ALA A 104 -8.72 -4.57 -16.17
N ASP A 105 -9.88 -4.54 -15.53
CA ASP A 105 -10.82 -3.42 -15.63
C ASP A 105 -10.21 -2.13 -15.09
N SER A 106 -9.51 -2.21 -13.95
CA SER A 106 -8.82 -1.08 -13.35
C SER A 106 -7.74 -0.50 -14.26
N TRP A 107 -6.94 -1.38 -14.86
CA TRP A 107 -5.92 -0.96 -15.81
C TRP A 107 -6.52 -0.36 -17.08
N ASN A 108 -7.54 -0.99 -17.65
CA ASN A 108 -8.25 -0.50 -18.83
C ASN A 108 -8.92 0.87 -18.56
N TYR A 109 -9.44 1.09 -17.34
CA TYR A 109 -9.95 2.39 -16.95
C TYR A 109 -8.87 3.48 -17.04
N LEU A 110 -7.67 3.26 -16.49
CA LEU A 110 -6.57 4.22 -16.57
C LEU A 110 -6.13 4.48 -18.01
N VAL A 111 -5.97 3.40 -18.81
CA VAL A 111 -5.60 3.51 -20.21
C VAL A 111 -6.63 4.31 -21.00
N ASN A 112 -7.92 4.03 -20.83
CA ASN A 112 -8.97 4.73 -21.55
C ASN A 112 -9.12 6.19 -21.09
N THR A 113 -8.97 6.46 -19.80
CA THR A 113 -8.98 7.83 -19.27
C THR A 113 -7.79 8.64 -19.82
N SER A 114 -6.62 8.03 -19.93
CA SER A 114 -5.43 8.72 -20.47
C SER A 114 -5.58 9.15 -21.92
N LYS A 115 -6.35 8.42 -22.75
CA LYS A 115 -6.59 8.74 -24.16
C LYS A 115 -7.32 10.08 -24.38
N ASN A 116 -8.05 10.53 -23.36
CA ASN A 116 -8.83 11.77 -23.42
C ASN A 116 -8.04 12.99 -22.91
N LEU A 117 -6.78 12.83 -22.53
CA LEU A 117 -5.91 13.91 -22.12
C LEU A 117 -5.32 14.63 -23.34
N ARG A 118 -4.93 15.90 -23.17
CA ARG A 118 -4.18 16.61 -24.20
C ARG A 118 -2.89 15.84 -24.60
N PRO A 119 -2.44 15.95 -25.87
CA PRO A 119 -1.49 15.02 -26.48
C PRO A 119 -0.22 14.76 -25.67
N CYS A 120 0.41 15.81 -25.13
CA CYS A 120 1.62 15.68 -24.33
C CYS A 120 1.37 14.85 -23.07
N LEU A 121 0.32 15.15 -22.31
CA LEU A 121 -0.02 14.46 -21.08
C LEU A 121 -0.44 12.99 -21.34
N HIS A 122 -1.21 12.74 -22.40
CA HIS A 122 -1.56 11.39 -22.81
C HIS A 122 -0.30 10.54 -23.05
N LYS A 123 0.63 11.07 -23.87
CA LYS A 123 1.86 10.34 -24.19
C LYS A 123 2.73 10.10 -22.97
N LEU A 124 2.91 11.13 -22.14
CA LEU A 124 3.73 11.04 -20.93
C LEU A 124 3.18 10.04 -19.92
N VAL A 125 1.89 10.12 -19.62
CA VAL A 125 1.20 9.14 -18.73
C VAL A 125 1.33 7.73 -19.29
N GLY A 126 1.06 7.55 -20.58
CA GLY A 126 1.19 6.25 -21.24
C GLY A 126 2.60 5.66 -21.11
N MET A 127 3.63 6.46 -21.34
CA MET A 127 5.03 6.02 -21.21
C MET A 127 5.40 5.68 -19.75
N VAL A 128 5.01 6.52 -18.80
CA VAL A 128 5.30 6.29 -17.37
C VAL A 128 4.60 5.02 -16.87
N LEU A 129 3.30 4.85 -17.15
CA LEU A 129 2.54 3.68 -16.71
C LEU A 129 3.00 2.40 -17.40
N SER A 130 3.27 2.44 -18.71
CA SER A 130 3.72 1.25 -19.46
C SER A 130 5.09 0.77 -19.01
N ALA A 131 6.02 1.68 -18.76
CA ALA A 131 7.37 1.34 -18.29
C ALA A 131 7.38 0.67 -16.91
N ASN A 132 6.32 0.80 -16.14
CA ASN A 132 6.20 0.30 -14.77
C ASN A 132 5.03 -0.68 -14.59
N SER A 133 4.39 -1.09 -15.68
CA SER A 133 3.08 -1.75 -15.65
C SER A 133 3.03 -3.06 -14.86
N THR A 134 4.09 -3.85 -14.87
CA THR A 134 4.16 -5.14 -14.18
C THR A 134 4.04 -4.96 -12.66
N GLU A 135 4.91 -4.15 -12.09
CA GLU A 135 4.96 -3.92 -10.64
C GLU A 135 3.81 -3.03 -10.16
N PHE A 136 3.47 -2.00 -10.94
CA PHE A 136 2.37 -1.09 -10.65
C PHE A 136 1.02 -1.82 -10.49
N LYS A 137 0.81 -2.88 -11.28
CA LYS A 137 -0.42 -3.67 -11.21
C LYS A 137 -0.50 -4.59 -10.01
N VAL A 138 0.64 -5.02 -9.44
CA VAL A 138 0.65 -6.07 -8.41
C VAL A 138 1.08 -5.60 -7.04
N LYS A 139 1.90 -4.55 -6.94
CA LYS A 139 2.44 -4.08 -5.66
C LYS A 139 1.39 -3.41 -4.78
N ALA A 140 1.57 -3.51 -3.48
CA ALA A 140 0.82 -2.75 -2.49
C ALA A 140 1.32 -1.31 -2.41
N LEU A 141 0.49 -0.40 -1.87
CA LEU A 141 0.88 0.99 -1.69
C LEU A 141 1.81 1.19 -0.49
N GLY A 142 1.68 0.37 0.55
CA GLY A 142 2.49 0.45 1.75
C GLY A 142 2.47 -0.88 2.51
N PRO A 143 3.39 -1.07 3.48
CA PRO A 143 3.45 -2.30 4.28
C PRO A 143 2.36 -2.35 5.35
N TYR A 144 1.78 -1.20 5.69
CA TYR A 144 0.75 -1.03 6.72
C TYR A 144 -0.23 0.05 6.30
N LYS A 145 -1.42 0.08 6.87
CA LYS A 145 -2.46 1.08 6.63
C LYS A 145 -3.09 0.94 5.23
N ALA A 146 -3.18 2.08 4.51
CA ALA A 146 -3.91 2.16 3.27
C ALA A 146 -3.35 1.24 2.17
N PHE A 147 -4.25 0.53 1.51
CA PHE A 147 -3.94 -0.29 0.33
C PHE A 147 -2.75 -1.26 0.54
N SER A 148 -2.55 -1.70 1.78
CA SER A 148 -1.55 -2.71 2.17
C SER A 148 -2.00 -4.10 1.70
N ARG A 149 -2.19 -4.25 0.39
CA ARG A 149 -2.69 -5.46 -0.28
C ARG A 149 -2.20 -5.54 -1.72
N ARG A 150 -2.24 -6.73 -2.30
CA ARG A 150 -1.90 -6.92 -3.72
C ARG A 150 -2.81 -6.05 -4.58
N ASN A 151 -2.24 -5.45 -5.62
CA ASN A 151 -2.88 -4.48 -6.51
C ASN A 151 -3.23 -3.14 -5.82
N GLY A 152 -2.68 -2.88 -4.63
CA GLY A 152 -2.98 -1.69 -3.82
C GLY A 152 -2.63 -0.39 -4.53
N ILE A 153 -1.47 -0.31 -5.21
CA ILE A 153 -1.08 0.86 -6.01
C ILE A 153 -2.12 1.13 -7.11
N LEU A 154 -2.50 0.09 -7.87
CA LEU A 154 -3.46 0.23 -8.95
C LEU A 154 -4.84 0.65 -8.43
N GLU A 155 -5.33 0.02 -7.36
CA GLU A 155 -6.61 0.37 -6.74
C GLU A 155 -6.64 1.81 -6.23
N ALA A 156 -5.60 2.23 -5.50
CA ALA A 156 -5.47 3.59 -5.00
C ALA A 156 -5.45 4.61 -6.15
N THR A 157 -4.70 4.31 -7.22
CA THR A 157 -4.62 5.17 -8.41
C THR A 157 -5.97 5.34 -9.07
N VAL A 158 -6.74 4.26 -9.25
CA VAL A 158 -8.08 4.35 -9.85
C VAL A 158 -9.02 5.19 -8.99
N LYS A 159 -9.01 5.00 -7.66
CA LYS A 159 -9.83 5.79 -6.74
C LYS A 159 -9.43 7.27 -6.80
N LEU A 160 -8.13 7.57 -6.73
CA LEU A 160 -7.63 8.94 -6.81
C LEU A 160 -7.97 9.60 -8.15
N THR A 161 -7.83 8.88 -9.27
CA THR A 161 -8.15 9.39 -10.60
C THR A 161 -9.64 9.74 -10.75
N LYS A 162 -10.54 8.89 -10.25
CA LYS A 162 -11.98 9.17 -10.25
C LYS A 162 -12.35 10.41 -9.44
N LEU A 163 -11.74 10.55 -8.26
CA LEU A 163 -11.96 11.73 -7.42
C LEU A 163 -11.35 12.98 -8.03
N ALA A 164 -10.18 12.88 -8.65
CA ALA A 164 -9.54 13.99 -9.36
C ALA A 164 -10.39 14.48 -10.53
N ASP A 165 -11.00 13.57 -11.30
CA ASP A 165 -11.93 13.91 -12.39
C ASP A 165 -13.13 14.70 -11.86
N PHE A 166 -13.81 14.18 -10.87
CA PHE A 166 -14.96 14.83 -10.26
C PHE A 166 -14.63 16.20 -9.64
N THR A 167 -13.55 16.23 -8.86
CA THR A 167 -13.13 17.45 -8.15
C THR A 167 -12.69 18.55 -9.11
N SER A 168 -11.98 18.22 -10.19
CA SER A 168 -11.56 19.21 -11.18
C SER A 168 -12.73 19.92 -11.84
N GLN A 169 -13.83 19.20 -12.10
CA GLN A 169 -15.04 19.78 -12.69
C GLN A 169 -15.75 20.73 -11.71
N ILE A 170 -15.86 20.34 -10.43
CA ILE A 170 -16.53 21.16 -9.41
C ILE A 170 -15.74 22.43 -9.08
N LEU A 171 -14.42 22.31 -8.97
CA LEU A 171 -13.56 23.42 -8.54
C LEU A 171 -13.00 24.25 -9.72
N GLY A 172 -13.31 23.88 -10.97
CA GLY A 172 -12.82 24.59 -12.17
C GLY A 172 -11.30 24.50 -12.34
N LEU A 173 -10.68 23.35 -11.96
CA LEU A 173 -9.25 23.11 -12.09
C LEU A 173 -8.90 22.56 -13.48
N ASP A 174 -7.61 22.61 -13.86
CA ASP A 174 -7.13 21.96 -15.06
C ASP A 174 -7.33 20.44 -14.95
N ARG A 175 -8.41 19.96 -15.62
CA ARG A 175 -8.84 18.57 -15.57
C ARG A 175 -7.76 17.62 -16.07
N ASP A 176 -7.11 17.93 -17.17
CA ASP A 176 -6.11 17.06 -17.77
C ASP A 176 -4.87 16.94 -16.88
N LEU A 177 -4.47 18.04 -16.26
CA LEU A 177 -3.37 18.06 -15.31
C LEU A 177 -3.72 17.29 -14.04
N MET A 178 -4.93 17.46 -13.51
CA MET A 178 -5.42 16.71 -12.35
C MET A 178 -5.45 15.21 -12.60
N LEU A 179 -5.96 14.77 -13.75
CA LEU A 179 -6.01 13.36 -14.12
C LEU A 179 -4.61 12.77 -14.34
N ALA A 180 -3.74 13.47 -15.07
CA ALA A 180 -2.37 13.03 -15.30
C ALA A 180 -1.59 12.92 -13.98
N GLY A 181 -1.72 13.92 -13.11
CA GLY A 181 -1.13 13.91 -11.77
C GLY A 181 -1.62 12.74 -10.94
N ALA A 182 -2.93 12.49 -10.90
CA ALA A 182 -3.54 11.40 -10.14
C ALA A 182 -3.09 10.01 -10.64
N MET A 183 -3.05 9.81 -11.97
CA MET A 183 -2.61 8.55 -12.58
C MET A 183 -1.15 8.22 -12.28
N MET A 184 -0.30 9.22 -12.13
CA MET A 184 1.13 9.02 -11.85
C MET A 184 1.48 9.13 -10.36
N TYR A 185 0.56 9.56 -9.51
CA TYR A 185 0.83 9.93 -8.12
C TYR A 185 1.53 8.83 -7.33
N TYR A 186 1.11 7.58 -7.49
CA TYR A 186 1.63 6.46 -6.71
C TYR A 186 2.75 5.65 -7.42
N VAL A 187 3.17 6.02 -8.62
CA VAL A 187 4.16 5.24 -9.40
C VAL A 187 5.47 5.05 -8.65
N GLY A 188 5.94 6.07 -7.93
CA GLY A 188 7.19 5.99 -7.19
C GLY A 188 7.18 5.07 -5.96
N TYR A 189 5.99 4.61 -5.51
CA TYR A 189 5.92 3.62 -4.44
C TYR A 189 6.41 2.23 -4.86
N ILE A 190 6.57 1.99 -6.17
CA ILE A 190 7.17 0.75 -6.69
C ILE A 190 8.56 0.52 -6.10
N ASP A 191 9.34 1.58 -5.87
CA ASP A 191 10.70 1.51 -5.33
C ASP A 191 10.73 1.57 -3.80
N CYS A 192 9.62 1.97 -3.17
CA CYS A 192 9.54 2.20 -1.73
C CYS A 192 9.36 0.91 -0.92
N MET A 193 9.08 -0.21 -1.59
CA MET A 193 8.93 -1.52 -0.94
C MET A 193 9.59 -2.61 -1.76
N ASP A 194 10.24 -3.54 -1.07
CA ASP A 194 10.70 -4.79 -1.65
C ASP A 194 9.55 -5.80 -1.83
N ASP A 195 9.86 -6.98 -2.38
CA ASP A 195 8.86 -8.03 -2.62
C ASP A 195 8.40 -8.72 -1.31
N ALA A 196 9.13 -8.52 -0.21
CA ALA A 196 8.77 -8.96 1.14
C ALA A 196 7.98 -7.89 1.92
N PHE A 197 7.61 -6.79 1.28
CA PHE A 197 6.86 -5.67 1.86
C PHE A 197 7.61 -4.93 2.98
N ASN A 198 8.93 -4.94 2.96
CA ASN A 198 9.73 -4.07 3.80
C ASN A 198 9.94 -2.73 3.11
N ILE A 199 10.04 -1.69 3.94
CA ILE A 199 10.41 -0.35 3.47
C ILE A 199 11.86 -0.40 2.99
N THR A 200 12.09 0.10 1.77
CA THR A 200 13.42 0.16 1.18
C THR A 200 14.18 1.41 1.61
N ALA A 201 15.49 1.44 1.36
CA ALA A 201 16.30 2.64 1.52
C ALA A 201 15.81 3.79 0.61
N ASP A 202 15.27 3.48 -0.56
CA ASP A 202 14.74 4.47 -1.50
C ASP A 202 13.53 5.23 -0.93
N ASP A 203 12.67 4.57 -0.13
CA ASP A 203 11.57 5.27 0.54
C ASP A 203 12.08 6.29 1.55
N ILE A 204 13.12 5.93 2.31
CA ILE A 204 13.67 6.75 3.40
C ILE A 204 14.51 7.90 2.85
N LEU A 205 15.36 7.63 1.86
CA LEU A 205 16.36 8.58 1.36
C LEU A 205 15.85 9.48 0.23
N ILE A 206 14.95 8.95 -0.61
CA ILE A 206 14.46 9.61 -1.82
C ILE A 206 12.98 9.93 -1.71
N GLY A 207 12.18 8.96 -1.29
CA GLY A 207 10.74 9.06 -1.14
C GLY A 207 9.96 8.93 -2.45
N ALA A 208 8.72 8.41 -2.35
CA ALA A 208 7.88 8.09 -3.50
C ALA A 208 7.61 9.28 -4.44
N GLY A 209 7.45 10.49 -3.90
CA GLY A 209 7.21 11.69 -4.71
C GLY A 209 8.38 12.02 -5.63
N THR A 210 9.60 11.98 -5.12
CA THR A 210 10.83 12.22 -5.90
C THR A 210 11.06 11.10 -6.91
N ASN A 211 10.84 9.84 -6.54
CA ASN A 211 10.91 8.70 -7.46
C ASN A 211 9.92 8.85 -8.61
N THR A 212 8.68 9.27 -8.34
CA THR A 212 7.71 9.58 -9.40
C THR A 212 8.20 10.71 -10.31
N ALA A 213 8.68 11.82 -9.75
CA ALA A 213 9.16 12.95 -10.53
C ALA A 213 10.38 12.58 -11.41
N ASN A 214 11.29 11.74 -10.91
CA ASN A 214 12.42 11.24 -11.67
C ASN A 214 11.96 10.34 -12.84
N ARG A 215 10.96 9.49 -12.64
CA ARG A 215 10.37 8.68 -13.73
C ARG A 215 9.71 9.55 -14.79
N ILE A 216 8.98 10.60 -14.41
CA ILE A 216 8.42 11.59 -15.35
C ILE A 216 9.54 12.23 -16.17
N LYS A 217 10.56 12.77 -15.52
CA LYS A 217 11.71 13.41 -16.19
C LYS A 217 12.45 12.47 -17.14
N THR A 218 12.63 11.22 -16.74
CA THR A 218 13.25 10.19 -17.59
C THR A 218 12.45 9.95 -18.87
N GLN A 219 11.11 9.88 -18.79
CA GLN A 219 10.29 9.69 -20.00
C GLN A 219 10.30 10.95 -20.89
N VAL A 220 10.28 12.14 -20.28
CA VAL A 220 10.45 13.41 -21.05
C VAL A 220 11.78 13.43 -21.78
N GLN A 221 12.87 13.05 -21.13
CA GLN A 221 14.19 12.97 -21.79
C GLN A 221 14.19 12.00 -22.98
N LYS A 222 13.53 10.84 -22.84
CA LYS A 222 13.37 9.88 -23.95
C LYS A 222 12.58 10.48 -25.11
N ILE A 223 11.53 11.25 -24.84
CA ILE A 223 10.78 11.97 -25.89
C ILE A 223 11.68 12.96 -26.60
N LEU A 224 12.38 13.81 -25.85
CA LEU A 224 13.23 14.87 -26.40
C LEU A 224 14.45 14.35 -27.16
N SER A 225 14.99 13.19 -26.78
CA SER A 225 16.11 12.54 -27.46
C SER A 225 15.68 11.59 -28.59
N GLY A 226 14.40 11.34 -28.75
CA GLY A 226 13.86 10.50 -29.82
C GLY A 226 13.94 11.15 -31.20
N ASN A 227 13.39 10.47 -32.22
CA ASN A 227 13.38 10.97 -33.60
C ASN A 227 12.04 11.55 -34.06
N ASP A 228 11.03 11.56 -33.17
CA ASP A 228 9.69 12.06 -33.47
C ASP A 228 9.62 13.57 -33.13
N GLU A 229 9.81 14.40 -34.17
CA GLU A 229 9.79 15.87 -34.02
C GLU A 229 8.41 16.39 -33.60
N GLN A 230 7.33 15.79 -34.06
CA GLN A 230 5.98 16.22 -33.65
C GLN A 230 5.75 15.96 -32.17
N LEU A 231 6.23 14.83 -31.69
CA LEU A 231 6.15 14.49 -30.26
C LEU A 231 7.02 15.40 -29.40
N LYS A 232 8.26 15.73 -29.85
CA LYS A 232 9.12 16.72 -29.17
C LYS A 232 8.43 18.06 -29.06
N MET A 233 7.86 18.57 -30.17
CA MET A 233 7.15 19.84 -30.19
C MET A 233 5.89 19.87 -29.33
N SER A 234 5.32 18.71 -29.04
CA SER A 234 4.13 18.61 -28.16
C SER A 234 4.47 18.67 -26.66
N VAL A 235 5.76 18.63 -26.30
CA VAL A 235 6.16 18.65 -24.88
C VAL A 235 6.05 20.08 -24.34
N ASP A 236 5.06 20.28 -23.46
CA ASP A 236 4.96 21.51 -22.67
C ASP A 236 5.75 21.33 -21.37
N MET A 237 6.88 22.02 -21.26
CA MET A 237 7.74 21.99 -20.07
C MET A 237 7.07 22.62 -18.85
N THR A 238 6.03 23.43 -19.03
CA THR A 238 5.24 23.96 -17.92
C THR A 238 4.40 22.85 -17.31
N ASP A 239 3.70 22.06 -18.13
CA ASP A 239 2.97 20.87 -17.67
C ASP A 239 3.88 19.88 -16.95
N VAL A 240 5.07 19.62 -17.51
CA VAL A 240 6.05 18.72 -16.87
C VAL A 240 6.45 19.22 -15.48
N LYS A 241 6.73 20.52 -15.33
CA LYS A 241 7.07 21.12 -14.03
C LYS A 241 5.92 21.04 -13.05
N LEU A 242 4.69 21.34 -13.50
CA LEU A 242 3.49 21.25 -12.68
C LEU A 242 3.22 19.81 -12.23
N LEU A 243 3.34 18.82 -13.10
CA LEU A 243 3.19 17.40 -12.75
C LEU A 243 4.25 16.96 -11.72
N CYS A 244 5.52 17.30 -11.94
CA CYS A 244 6.58 17.01 -10.97
C CYS A 244 6.28 17.66 -9.62
N HIS A 245 5.82 18.91 -9.62
CA HIS A 245 5.43 19.62 -8.41
C HIS A 245 4.25 18.90 -7.69
N MET A 246 3.20 18.57 -8.43
CA MET A 246 2.03 17.89 -7.86
C MET A 246 2.38 16.55 -7.19
N VAL A 247 3.19 15.69 -7.84
CA VAL A 247 3.56 14.39 -7.29
C VAL A 247 4.54 14.47 -6.12
N MET A 248 5.29 15.56 -6.00
CA MET A 248 6.18 15.83 -4.86
C MET A 248 5.49 16.57 -3.71
N SER A 249 4.35 17.23 -3.96
CA SER A 249 3.60 18.02 -2.96
C SER A 249 2.72 17.14 -2.05
N ARG A 250 3.30 16.04 -1.52
CA ARG A 250 2.65 15.09 -0.61
C ARG A 250 2.69 15.58 0.84
N TYR A 251 1.94 14.91 1.70
CA TYR A 251 2.08 15.10 3.13
C TYR A 251 3.54 14.83 3.57
N LYS A 252 4.15 15.78 4.25
CA LYS A 252 5.60 15.81 4.57
C LYS A 252 6.55 15.99 3.37
N GLY A 253 6.02 16.23 2.17
CA GLY A 253 6.80 16.63 1.01
C GLY A 253 6.95 18.14 0.89
N ILE A 254 7.20 18.63 -0.33
CA ILE A 254 7.21 20.08 -0.60
C ILE A 254 5.80 20.66 -0.46
N GLN A 255 5.73 21.93 -0.09
CA GLN A 255 4.44 22.63 0.03
C GLN A 255 3.80 22.78 -1.36
N PRO A 256 2.49 22.49 -1.53
CA PRO A 256 1.78 22.77 -2.75
C PRO A 256 1.83 24.27 -3.08
N ALA A 257 2.01 24.60 -4.36
CA ALA A 257 2.06 25.99 -4.85
C ALA A 257 1.01 26.27 -5.93
N THR A 258 0.16 25.27 -6.28
CA THR A 258 -0.94 25.43 -7.24
C THR A 258 -2.23 24.83 -6.67
N ALA A 259 -3.37 25.26 -7.18
CA ALA A 259 -4.66 24.74 -6.75
C ALA A 259 -4.79 23.23 -7.00
N GLU A 260 -4.28 22.74 -8.14
CA GLU A 260 -4.26 21.33 -8.51
C GLU A 260 -3.41 20.50 -7.53
N ALA A 261 -2.23 21.01 -7.14
CA ALA A 261 -1.35 20.34 -6.18
C ALA A 261 -2.00 20.26 -4.78
N TYR A 262 -2.66 21.34 -4.34
CA TYR A 262 -3.45 21.34 -3.10
C TYR A 262 -4.59 20.32 -3.17
N ALA A 263 -5.39 20.35 -4.22
CA ALA A 263 -6.50 19.44 -4.40
C ALA A 263 -6.05 17.99 -4.39
N LEU A 264 -5.01 17.65 -5.18
CA LEU A 264 -4.51 16.27 -5.30
C LEU A 264 -3.96 15.75 -3.95
N ARG A 265 -3.27 16.58 -3.18
CA ARG A 265 -2.76 16.23 -1.84
C ARG A 265 -3.89 15.89 -0.87
N TYR A 266 -5.00 16.66 -0.87
CA TYR A 266 -6.14 16.38 0.01
C TYR A 266 -6.95 15.18 -0.46
N LEU A 267 -7.07 14.97 -1.77
CA LEU A 267 -7.69 13.77 -2.33
C LEU A 267 -6.89 12.51 -1.97
N ASP A 268 -5.56 12.55 -2.05
CA ASP A 268 -4.68 11.47 -1.59
C ASP A 268 -4.91 11.15 -0.11
N ALA A 269 -4.91 12.16 0.76
CA ALA A 269 -5.18 11.97 2.19
C ALA A 269 -6.56 11.33 2.41
N MET A 270 -7.61 11.80 1.73
CA MET A 270 -8.96 11.24 1.84
C MET A 270 -8.99 9.78 1.39
N VAL A 271 -8.40 9.45 0.23
CA VAL A 271 -8.38 8.08 -0.32
C VAL A 271 -7.65 7.13 0.63
N THR A 272 -6.50 7.54 1.13
CA THR A 272 -5.64 6.69 1.96
C THR A 272 -6.17 6.55 3.39
N GLU A 273 -6.70 7.61 3.99
CA GLU A 273 -7.24 7.53 5.35
C GLU A 273 -8.54 6.75 5.42
N VAL A 274 -9.45 6.94 4.46
CA VAL A 274 -10.69 6.16 4.39
C VAL A 274 -10.38 4.67 4.24
N ASP A 275 -9.46 4.30 3.33
CA ASP A 275 -9.06 2.89 3.15
C ASP A 275 -8.41 2.31 4.42
N SER A 276 -7.60 3.09 5.12
CA SER A 276 -6.98 2.69 6.38
C SER A 276 -8.03 2.41 7.47
N VAL A 277 -9.04 3.28 7.58
CA VAL A 277 -10.13 3.12 8.55
C VAL A 277 -10.99 1.90 8.19
N GLU A 278 -11.37 1.74 6.91
CA GLU A 278 -12.13 0.57 6.45
C GLU A 278 -11.36 -0.74 6.68
N THR A 279 -10.05 -0.74 6.45
CA THR A 279 -9.17 -1.89 6.70
C THR A 279 -9.12 -2.21 8.20
N ALA A 280 -8.97 -1.20 9.05
CA ALA A 280 -8.96 -1.39 10.50
C ALA A 280 -10.29 -1.91 11.05
N LEU A 281 -11.41 -1.53 10.43
CA LEU A 281 -12.76 -1.99 10.79
C LEU A 281 -13.15 -3.33 10.15
N SER A 282 -12.32 -3.88 9.27
CA SER A 282 -12.60 -5.14 8.58
C SER A 282 -12.66 -6.29 9.59
N GLY A 283 -13.65 -7.18 9.44
CA GLY A 283 -13.83 -8.34 10.31
C GLY A 283 -14.51 -8.07 11.65
N TYR A 284 -14.88 -6.83 11.95
CA TYR A 284 -15.66 -6.51 13.15
C TYR A 284 -17.15 -6.39 12.84
N GLU A 285 -17.98 -6.79 13.81
CA GLU A 285 -19.45 -6.68 13.71
C GLU A 285 -19.91 -5.23 13.84
N PRO A 286 -21.05 -4.86 13.21
CA PRO A 286 -21.67 -3.55 13.38
C PRO A 286 -21.86 -3.19 14.86
N GLY A 287 -21.58 -1.94 15.23
CA GLY A 287 -21.62 -1.45 16.62
C GLY A 287 -20.34 -1.67 17.42
N SER A 288 -19.36 -2.42 16.90
CA SER A 288 -18.07 -2.61 17.58
C SER A 288 -17.30 -1.30 17.68
N ILE A 289 -16.67 -1.08 18.85
CA ILE A 289 -15.73 0.02 19.08
C ILE A 289 -14.33 -0.57 19.19
N ILE A 290 -13.44 -0.16 18.32
CA ILE A 290 -12.06 -0.66 18.25
C ILE A 290 -11.04 0.47 18.44
N THR A 291 -9.87 0.12 18.96
CA THR A 291 -8.69 0.98 18.96
C THR A 291 -7.69 0.36 17.98
N PRO A 292 -7.51 0.93 16.78
CA PRO A 292 -6.60 0.37 15.79
C PRO A 292 -5.14 0.49 16.24
N LEU A 293 -4.30 -0.41 15.75
CA LEU A 293 -2.86 -0.47 16.08
C LEU A 293 -2.07 0.75 15.59
N TYR A 294 -2.59 1.49 14.61
CA TYR A 294 -1.87 2.57 13.93
C TYR A 294 -2.64 3.90 13.99
N GLY A 295 -2.42 4.67 15.06
CA GLY A 295 -2.53 6.12 15.04
C GLY A 295 -3.90 6.76 14.89
N TYR A 296 -4.98 6.01 14.91
CA TYR A 296 -6.33 6.56 14.98
C TYR A 296 -6.87 6.52 16.41
N GLY A 297 -7.77 7.43 16.73
CA GLY A 297 -8.59 7.31 17.93
C GLY A 297 -9.48 6.05 17.90
N LYS A 298 -10.48 6.00 18.79
CA LYS A 298 -11.46 4.92 18.74
C LYS A 298 -12.30 5.01 17.47
N LEU A 299 -12.46 3.88 16.76
CA LEU A 299 -13.29 3.74 15.58
C LEU A 299 -14.54 2.93 15.90
N VAL A 300 -15.64 3.24 15.22
CA VAL A 300 -16.93 2.54 15.37
C VAL A 300 -17.27 1.88 14.04
N LYS A 301 -17.54 0.56 14.07
CA LYS A 301 -18.06 -0.18 12.91
C LYS A 301 -19.54 0.17 12.74
N ARG A 302 -19.94 0.66 11.56
CA ARG A 302 -21.33 0.85 11.16
C ARG A 302 -21.92 -0.40 10.53
#